data_5d226a76b2d40f262acf87f6bfaf1327
#
_entry.id   5d226a76b2d40f262acf87f6bfaf1327
#
_cell.length_a   1.000
_cell.length_b   1.000
_cell.length_c   1.000
_cell.angle_alpha   90.00
_cell.angle_beta   90.00
_cell.angle_gamma   90.00
#
_symmetry.space_group_name_H-M   'P 1'
#
loop_
_entity.id
_entity.type
_entity.pdbx_description
1 polymer ?
#
loop_
_entity_poly.entity_id
_entity_poly.type
_entity_poly.pdbx_seq_one_letter_code
_entity_poly.pdbx_strand_id
1 'polypeptide(L)'
;FAEPFRQRIVLPIDDRPDLLYRLIVHELTHQFEFDIIPTSLIRRSVPLWVNEGLSDYMTGIWQPLDLMQVRDAAVSDIVPKMSKMDDYGNFTSPRMVYNLGHALFEFIESKWGKEGLRQYMFALRKAVIGGGEDAYMEAFQLTADEFDQQFERYLKDRFKAFRDKERPADYGRNLAPAADKTRYSQAYSIEPSPSGDLIAAMTGNSRDRELD
;
A
#
# COMPACT_ATOMS: atom_id res chain seq x y z
N PHE A 1 11.48 6.48 -12.42
CA PHE A 1 10.07 6.43 -12.83
C PHE A 1 9.91 5.99 -14.28
N ALA A 2 8.82 5.32 -14.59
CA ALA A 2 8.47 4.88 -15.94
C ALA A 2 7.64 5.96 -16.67
N GLU A 3 8.00 6.24 -17.93
CA GLU A 3 7.27 7.17 -18.77
C GLU A 3 6.36 6.41 -19.76
N PRO A 4 5.01 6.48 -19.55
CA PRO A 4 4.09 5.66 -20.32
C PRO A 4 4.08 5.95 -21.84
N PHE A 5 4.31 7.22 -22.23
CA PHE A 5 4.22 7.63 -23.63
C PHE A 5 5.52 7.53 -24.42
N ARG A 6 6.65 7.32 -23.74
CA ARG A 6 7.97 7.31 -24.36
C ARG A 6 8.69 5.97 -24.26
N GLN A 7 8.06 4.97 -23.63
CA GLN A 7 8.64 3.67 -23.37
C GLN A 7 10.05 3.79 -22.76
N ARG A 8 10.18 4.67 -21.77
CA ARG A 8 11.46 5.03 -21.15
C ARG A 8 11.35 4.88 -19.64
N ILE A 9 12.41 4.36 -19.05
CA ILE A 9 12.61 4.32 -17.60
C ILE A 9 13.74 5.26 -17.23
N VAL A 10 13.55 6.07 -16.20
CA VAL A 10 14.57 6.97 -15.63
C VAL A 10 14.87 6.50 -14.21
N LEU A 11 16.12 6.16 -13.96
CA LEU A 11 16.59 5.61 -12.70
C LEU A 11 17.76 6.41 -12.15
N PRO A 12 17.85 6.67 -10.82
CA PRO A 12 19.10 7.05 -10.19
C PRO A 12 20.05 5.84 -10.22
N ILE A 13 21.31 6.06 -10.52
CA ILE A 13 22.33 5.00 -10.60
C ILE A 13 23.22 4.93 -9.36
N ASP A 14 23.03 5.83 -8.41
CA ASP A 14 23.87 5.98 -7.22
C ASP A 14 23.40 5.13 -6.04
N ASP A 15 22.28 4.40 -6.19
CA ASP A 15 21.75 3.52 -5.16
C ASP A 15 22.57 2.23 -5.03
N ARG A 16 22.44 1.59 -3.87
CA ARG A 16 23.00 0.27 -3.62
C ARG A 16 22.41 -0.75 -4.60
N PRO A 17 23.17 -1.79 -5.01
CA PRO A 17 22.73 -2.76 -6.01
C PRO A 17 21.39 -3.44 -5.71
N ASP A 18 21.11 -3.74 -4.45
CA ASP A 18 19.84 -4.36 -4.02
C ASP A 18 18.64 -3.40 -4.19
N LEU A 19 18.81 -2.12 -3.86
CA LEU A 19 17.80 -1.08 -4.05
C LEU A 19 17.61 -0.77 -5.54
N LEU A 20 18.72 -0.71 -6.29
CA LEU A 20 18.67 -0.48 -7.74
C LEU A 20 17.96 -1.63 -8.46
N TYR A 21 18.25 -2.89 -8.09
CA TYR A 21 17.53 -4.04 -8.64
C TYR A 21 16.02 -3.93 -8.40
N ARG A 22 15.63 -3.66 -7.16
CA ARG A 22 14.22 -3.48 -6.80
C ARG A 22 13.57 -2.38 -7.63
N LEU A 23 14.24 -1.24 -7.76
CA LEU A 23 13.74 -0.10 -8.53
C LEU A 23 13.60 -0.44 -10.01
N ILE A 24 14.59 -1.13 -10.60
CA ILE A 24 14.53 -1.56 -12.02
C ILE A 24 13.32 -2.45 -12.26
N VAL A 25 13.11 -3.47 -11.41
CA VAL A 25 11.97 -4.39 -11.56
C VAL A 25 10.65 -3.66 -11.40
N HIS A 26 10.54 -2.76 -10.41
CA HIS A 26 9.36 -1.94 -10.18
C HIS A 26 9.00 -1.11 -11.43
N GLU A 27 9.94 -0.31 -11.92
CA GLU A 27 9.70 0.55 -13.08
C GLU A 27 9.49 -0.24 -14.38
N LEU A 28 10.16 -1.38 -14.52
CA LEU A 28 9.95 -2.26 -15.67
C LEU A 28 8.54 -2.87 -15.64
N THR A 29 8.01 -3.21 -14.48
CA THR A 29 6.63 -3.70 -14.34
C THR A 29 5.63 -2.68 -14.86
N HIS A 30 5.79 -1.40 -14.56
CA HIS A 30 4.94 -0.35 -15.13
C HIS A 30 4.95 -0.34 -16.66
N GLN A 31 6.09 -0.62 -17.31
CA GLN A 31 6.14 -0.70 -18.77
C GLN A 31 5.29 -1.87 -19.30
N PHE A 32 5.32 -3.03 -18.64
CA PHE A 32 4.44 -4.15 -19.00
C PHE A 32 2.96 -3.87 -18.72
N GLU A 33 2.65 -3.16 -17.63
CA GLU A 33 1.28 -2.71 -17.36
C GLU A 33 0.75 -1.80 -18.46
N PHE A 34 1.58 -0.90 -18.97
CA PHE A 34 1.23 0.01 -20.08
C PHE A 34 0.95 -0.74 -21.41
N ASP A 35 1.54 -1.91 -21.60
CA ASP A 35 1.25 -2.79 -22.75
C ASP A 35 -0.08 -3.56 -22.54
N ILE A 36 -0.40 -3.93 -21.31
CA ILE A 36 -1.64 -4.65 -20.98
C ILE A 36 -2.83 -3.69 -21.00
N ILE A 37 -2.73 -2.54 -20.36
CA ILE A 37 -3.81 -1.56 -20.20
C ILE A 37 -3.44 -0.30 -21.00
N PRO A 38 -4.31 0.18 -21.90
CA PRO A 38 -4.02 1.38 -22.69
C PRO A 38 -3.57 2.55 -21.81
N THR A 39 -2.43 3.12 -22.14
CA THR A 39 -1.72 4.16 -21.38
C THR A 39 -2.59 5.38 -21.04
N SER A 40 -3.50 5.75 -21.95
CA SER A 40 -4.45 6.85 -21.75
C SER A 40 -5.47 6.59 -20.65
N LEU A 41 -5.69 5.33 -20.30
CA LEU A 41 -6.68 4.89 -19.32
C LEU A 41 -6.07 4.55 -17.96
N ILE A 42 -4.79 4.16 -17.90
CA ILE A 42 -4.12 3.74 -16.66
C ILE A 42 -4.30 4.79 -15.55
N ARG A 43 -3.99 6.05 -15.82
CA ARG A 43 -4.04 7.12 -14.81
C ARG A 43 -5.45 7.49 -14.36
N ARG A 44 -6.48 7.12 -15.10
CA ARG A 44 -7.86 7.55 -14.86
C ARG A 44 -8.77 6.43 -14.34
N SER A 45 -8.42 5.19 -14.63
CA SER A 45 -9.35 4.08 -14.47
C SER A 45 -8.75 2.86 -13.79
N VAL A 46 -7.43 2.83 -13.57
CA VAL A 46 -6.77 1.79 -12.78
C VAL A 46 -6.56 2.32 -11.37
N PRO A 47 -7.04 1.62 -10.34
CA PRO A 47 -6.76 2.00 -8.97
C PRO A 47 -5.26 2.09 -8.71
N LEU A 48 -4.84 3.12 -7.99
CA LEU A 48 -3.42 3.37 -7.76
C LEU A 48 -2.72 2.21 -7.05
N TRP A 49 -3.41 1.53 -6.13
CA TRP A 49 -2.88 0.35 -5.44
C TRP A 49 -2.63 -0.84 -6.38
N VAL A 50 -3.35 -0.94 -7.51
CA VAL A 50 -3.08 -1.96 -8.53
C VAL A 50 -1.76 -1.65 -9.22
N ASN A 51 -1.63 -0.45 -9.75
CA ASN A 51 -0.45 0.00 -10.49
C ASN A 51 0.82 -0.11 -9.63
N GLU A 52 0.83 0.53 -8.47
CA GLU A 52 2.00 0.57 -7.58
C GLU A 52 2.22 -0.76 -6.83
N GLY A 53 1.12 -1.40 -6.42
CA GLY A 53 1.18 -2.65 -5.68
C GLY A 53 1.67 -3.83 -6.52
N LEU A 54 1.26 -3.91 -7.80
CA LEU A 54 1.78 -4.93 -8.71
C LEU A 54 3.27 -4.74 -8.95
N SER A 55 3.69 -3.48 -9.15
CA SER A 55 5.09 -3.15 -9.38
C SER A 55 5.96 -3.52 -8.17
N ASP A 56 5.52 -3.22 -6.95
CA ASP A 56 6.22 -3.63 -5.72
C ASP A 56 6.19 -5.17 -5.52
N TYR A 57 5.05 -5.82 -5.77
CA TYR A 57 4.92 -7.29 -5.68
C TYR A 57 5.89 -8.01 -6.64
N MET A 58 6.03 -7.54 -7.87
CA MET A 58 6.92 -8.14 -8.87
C MET A 58 8.39 -8.06 -8.51
N THR A 59 8.79 -7.15 -7.60
CA THR A 59 10.16 -7.12 -7.08
C THR A 59 10.53 -8.38 -6.27
N GLY A 60 9.53 -9.08 -5.73
CA GLY A 60 9.72 -10.25 -4.87
C GLY A 60 10.36 -9.95 -3.52
N ILE A 61 10.48 -8.68 -3.14
CA ILE A 61 11.24 -8.24 -1.95
C ILE A 61 10.37 -7.35 -1.06
N TRP A 62 10.16 -7.79 0.19
CA TRP A 62 9.64 -6.92 1.23
C TRP A 62 10.76 -6.14 1.91
N GLN A 63 10.62 -4.82 1.93
CA GLN A 63 11.40 -4.02 2.88
C GLN A 63 10.83 -4.23 4.29
N PRO A 64 11.67 -4.39 5.32
CA PRO A 64 11.20 -4.66 6.69
C PRO A 64 10.19 -3.63 7.22
N LEU A 65 10.41 -2.34 6.92
CA LEU A 65 9.52 -1.26 7.32
C LEU A 65 8.17 -1.34 6.60
N ASP A 66 8.16 -1.67 5.31
CA ASP A 66 6.95 -1.81 4.51
C ASP A 66 6.07 -2.96 5.04
N LEU A 67 6.69 -4.10 5.32
CA LEU A 67 5.99 -5.25 5.90
C LEU A 67 5.48 -4.95 7.33
N MET A 68 6.24 -4.20 8.11
CA MET A 68 5.83 -3.76 9.45
C MET A 68 4.56 -2.90 9.38
N GLN A 69 4.48 -1.96 8.45
CA GLN A 69 3.29 -1.11 8.29
C GLN A 69 2.03 -1.93 7.94
N VAL A 70 2.14 -2.91 7.04
CA VAL A 70 1.01 -3.81 6.71
C VAL A 70 0.60 -4.63 7.92
N ARG A 71 1.58 -5.19 8.64
CA ARG A 71 1.32 -5.94 9.88
C ARG A 71 0.58 -5.07 10.90
N ASP A 72 1.06 -3.87 11.15
CA ASP A 72 0.49 -2.98 12.14
C ASP A 72 -0.93 -2.55 11.76
N ALA A 73 -1.21 -2.32 10.48
CA ALA A 73 -2.56 -2.07 9.99
C ALA A 73 -3.48 -3.27 10.23
N ALA A 74 -3.00 -4.49 9.95
CA ALA A 74 -3.79 -5.73 10.13
C ALA A 74 -4.06 -6.04 11.61
N VAL A 75 -3.06 -5.85 12.47
CA VAL A 75 -3.18 -6.09 13.92
C VAL A 75 -4.08 -5.06 14.61
N SER A 76 -4.08 -3.83 14.08
CA SER A 76 -4.88 -2.71 14.61
C SER A 76 -6.29 -2.62 14.00
N ASP A 77 -6.68 -3.54 13.12
CA ASP A 77 -7.97 -3.55 12.41
C ASP A 77 -8.25 -2.24 11.63
N ILE A 78 -7.21 -1.64 11.02
CA ILE A 78 -7.30 -0.40 10.24
C ILE A 78 -7.00 -0.59 8.76
N VAL A 79 -7.06 -1.83 8.26
CA VAL A 79 -6.92 -2.12 6.83
C VAL A 79 -8.13 -1.53 6.08
N PRO A 80 -7.91 -0.64 5.12
CA PRO A 80 -9.01 -0.07 4.35
C PRO A 80 -9.60 -1.11 3.39
N LYS A 81 -10.82 -0.85 2.92
CA LYS A 81 -11.43 -1.61 1.82
C LYS A 81 -10.71 -1.27 0.51
N MET A 82 -9.89 -2.17 0.01
CA MET A 82 -9.04 -1.93 -1.16
C MET A 82 -9.86 -1.67 -2.43
N SER A 83 -11.03 -2.28 -2.57
CA SER A 83 -11.96 -2.06 -3.67
C SER A 83 -12.48 -0.60 -3.77
N LYS A 84 -12.29 0.21 -2.72
CA LYS A 84 -12.71 1.62 -2.64
C LYS A 84 -11.54 2.59 -2.58
N MET A 85 -10.31 2.10 -2.82
CA MET A 85 -9.08 2.88 -2.70
C MET A 85 -8.51 3.24 -4.07
N ASP A 86 -8.96 4.36 -4.62
CA ASP A 86 -8.58 4.78 -5.98
C ASP A 86 -7.34 5.69 -5.99
N ASP A 87 -7.06 6.40 -4.89
CA ASP A 87 -5.98 7.37 -4.80
C ASP A 87 -5.24 7.39 -3.44
N TYR A 88 -4.24 8.27 -3.30
CA TYR A 88 -3.46 8.43 -2.06
C TYR A 88 -4.25 8.99 -0.88
N GLY A 89 -5.35 9.70 -1.12
CA GLY A 89 -6.07 10.44 -0.08
C GLY A 89 -6.75 9.57 0.97
N ASN A 90 -6.94 8.31 0.66
CA ASN A 90 -7.62 7.33 1.51
C ASN A 90 -6.67 6.49 2.38
N PHE A 91 -5.36 6.71 2.28
CA PHE A 91 -4.36 5.96 3.03
C PHE A 91 -3.74 6.81 4.15
N THR A 92 -3.35 6.16 5.24
CA THR A 92 -2.66 6.81 6.37
C THR A 92 -1.28 7.36 5.99
N SER A 93 -0.66 6.79 4.98
CA SER A 93 0.54 7.33 4.35
C SER A 93 0.55 6.96 2.86
N PRO A 94 1.19 7.76 1.98
CA PRO A 94 1.32 7.43 0.57
C PRO A 94 1.96 6.05 0.33
N ARG A 95 2.89 5.63 1.18
CA ARG A 95 3.56 4.33 1.05
C ARG A 95 2.61 3.14 1.28
N MET A 96 1.53 3.32 2.05
CA MET A 96 0.54 2.25 2.30
C MET A 96 -0.19 1.80 1.02
N VAL A 97 -0.30 2.64 0.01
CA VAL A 97 -0.84 2.26 -1.31
C VAL A 97 -0.03 1.11 -1.91
N TYR A 98 1.30 1.27 -1.91
CA TYR A 98 2.26 0.26 -2.39
C TYR A 98 2.20 -1.00 -1.54
N ASN A 99 2.29 -0.83 -0.22
CA ASN A 99 2.43 -1.93 0.73
C ASN A 99 1.18 -2.81 0.78
N LEU A 100 -0.01 -2.22 0.88
CA LEU A 100 -1.26 -2.98 0.86
C LEU A 100 -1.53 -3.57 -0.52
N GLY A 101 -1.20 -2.85 -1.60
CA GLY A 101 -1.26 -3.37 -2.95
C GLY A 101 -0.36 -4.59 -3.14
N HIS A 102 0.90 -4.53 -2.71
CA HIS A 102 1.82 -5.67 -2.71
C HIS A 102 1.22 -6.88 -1.96
N ALA A 103 0.76 -6.67 -0.72
CA ALA A 103 0.15 -7.73 0.08
C ALA A 103 -1.10 -8.32 -0.59
N LEU A 104 -1.86 -7.51 -1.31
CA LEU A 104 -3.06 -7.95 -2.02
C LEU A 104 -2.71 -8.84 -3.22
N PHE A 105 -1.65 -8.54 -3.97
CA PHE A 105 -1.16 -9.42 -5.03
C PHE A 105 -0.60 -10.73 -4.48
N GLU A 106 0.08 -10.72 -3.33
CA GLU A 106 0.45 -11.96 -2.61
C GLU A 106 -0.79 -12.78 -2.21
N PHE A 107 -1.85 -12.12 -1.74
CA PHE A 107 -3.12 -12.78 -1.42
C PHE A 107 -3.73 -13.44 -2.66
N ILE A 108 -3.81 -12.73 -3.80
CA ILE A 108 -4.32 -13.29 -5.06
C ILE A 108 -3.50 -14.52 -5.45
N GLU A 109 -2.16 -14.42 -5.45
CA GLU A 109 -1.30 -15.55 -5.78
C GLU A 109 -1.49 -16.72 -4.82
N SER A 110 -1.60 -16.46 -3.52
CA SER A 110 -1.78 -17.50 -2.51
C SER A 110 -3.06 -18.31 -2.71
N LYS A 111 -4.11 -17.69 -3.24
CA LYS A 111 -5.44 -18.28 -3.35
C LYS A 111 -5.73 -18.86 -4.74
N TRP A 112 -5.31 -18.17 -5.80
CA TRP A 112 -5.61 -18.52 -7.20
C TRP A 112 -4.36 -18.75 -8.05
N GLY A 113 -3.17 -18.69 -7.45
CA GLY A 113 -1.90 -18.85 -8.16
C GLY A 113 -1.60 -17.70 -9.11
N LYS A 114 -0.52 -17.87 -9.87
CA LYS A 114 -0.13 -16.88 -10.91
C LYS A 114 -1.18 -16.70 -12.00
N GLU A 115 -1.97 -17.74 -12.25
CA GLU A 115 -3.08 -17.65 -13.21
C GLU A 115 -4.16 -16.68 -12.71
N GLY A 116 -4.45 -16.66 -11.41
CA GLY A 116 -5.37 -15.68 -10.83
C GLY A 116 -4.90 -14.23 -11.00
N LEU A 117 -3.59 -13.98 -10.88
CA LEU A 117 -3.02 -12.66 -11.17
C LEU A 117 -3.28 -12.26 -12.63
N ARG A 118 -3.01 -13.18 -13.54
CA ARG A 118 -3.21 -12.96 -14.98
C ARG A 118 -4.68 -12.69 -15.30
N GLN A 119 -5.58 -13.49 -14.77
CA GLN A 119 -7.03 -13.34 -14.97
C GLN A 119 -7.52 -12.00 -14.44
N TYR A 120 -7.06 -11.57 -13.26
CA TYR A 120 -7.43 -10.28 -12.70
C TYR A 120 -6.98 -9.11 -13.59
N MET A 121 -5.74 -9.12 -14.09
CA MET A 121 -5.23 -8.08 -14.96
C MET A 121 -6.00 -7.99 -16.29
N PHE A 122 -6.40 -9.12 -16.86
CA PHE A 122 -7.22 -9.14 -18.08
C PHE A 122 -8.66 -8.69 -17.82
N ALA A 123 -9.26 -9.10 -16.70
CA ALA A 123 -10.58 -8.64 -16.29
C ALA A 123 -10.59 -7.14 -16.04
N LEU A 124 -9.57 -6.62 -15.34
CA LEU A 124 -9.40 -5.19 -15.11
C LEU A 124 -9.26 -4.41 -16.43
N ARG A 125 -8.41 -4.90 -17.35
CA ARG A 125 -8.29 -4.30 -18.68
C ARG A 125 -9.64 -4.19 -19.37
N LYS A 126 -10.43 -5.26 -19.36
CA LYS A 126 -11.74 -5.32 -20.01
C LYS A 126 -12.72 -4.34 -19.36
N ALA A 127 -12.76 -4.29 -18.02
CA ALA A 127 -13.58 -3.33 -17.28
C ALA A 127 -13.20 -1.88 -17.62
N VAL A 128 -11.90 -1.57 -17.65
CA VAL A 128 -11.37 -0.22 -17.96
C VAL A 128 -11.69 0.23 -19.40
N ILE A 129 -11.70 -0.69 -20.37
CA ILE A 129 -12.05 -0.38 -21.77
C ILE A 129 -13.58 -0.21 -21.94
N GLY A 130 -14.36 -0.54 -20.91
CA GLY A 130 -15.81 -0.35 -20.93
C GLY A 130 -16.61 -1.50 -21.52
N GLY A 131 -16.04 -2.70 -21.57
CA GLY A 131 -16.67 -3.90 -22.15
C GLY A 131 -16.85 -5.07 -21.20
N GLY A 132 -16.55 -4.92 -19.90
CA GLY A 132 -16.54 -6.01 -18.93
C GLY A 132 -17.46 -5.79 -17.73
N GLU A 133 -17.73 -6.90 -17.03
CA GLU A 133 -18.25 -6.88 -15.67
C GLU A 133 -17.21 -6.31 -14.70
N ASP A 134 -17.57 -6.18 -13.42
CA ASP A 134 -16.64 -5.89 -12.35
C ASP A 134 -15.46 -6.89 -12.38
N ALA A 135 -14.22 -6.38 -12.28
CA ALA A 135 -13.02 -7.20 -12.43
C ALA A 135 -12.90 -8.32 -11.38
N TYR A 136 -13.43 -8.10 -10.18
CA TYR A 136 -13.45 -9.12 -9.12
C TYR A 136 -14.45 -10.24 -9.46
N MET A 137 -15.61 -9.86 -9.98
CA MET A 137 -16.61 -10.83 -10.40
C MET A 137 -16.12 -11.67 -11.58
N GLU A 138 -15.51 -11.05 -12.59
CA GLU A 138 -15.00 -11.75 -13.76
C GLU A 138 -13.82 -12.68 -13.42
N ALA A 139 -12.86 -12.19 -12.60
CA ALA A 139 -11.65 -12.96 -12.31
C ALA A 139 -11.84 -14.02 -11.23
N PHE A 140 -12.66 -13.73 -10.20
CA PHE A 140 -12.70 -14.54 -8.98
C PHE A 140 -14.10 -15.03 -8.60
N GLN A 141 -15.12 -14.60 -9.33
CA GLN A 141 -16.55 -14.85 -9.00
C GLN A 141 -16.92 -14.35 -7.60
N LEU A 142 -16.36 -13.21 -7.21
CA LEU A 142 -16.59 -12.53 -5.94
C LEU A 142 -17.06 -11.11 -6.18
N THR A 143 -17.93 -10.63 -5.32
CA THR A 143 -18.19 -9.19 -5.23
C THR A 143 -16.96 -8.48 -4.63
N ALA A 144 -16.83 -7.19 -4.88
CA ALA A 144 -15.76 -6.37 -4.31
C ALA A 144 -15.72 -6.44 -2.76
N ASP A 145 -16.89 -6.41 -2.10
CA ASP A 145 -16.97 -6.53 -0.64
C ASP A 145 -16.54 -7.92 -0.13
N GLU A 146 -16.87 -9.01 -0.83
CA GLU A 146 -16.42 -10.36 -0.48
C GLU A 146 -14.91 -10.52 -0.68
N PHE A 147 -14.37 -9.92 -1.72
CA PHE A 147 -12.93 -9.90 -1.97
C PHE A 147 -12.18 -9.17 -0.84
N ASP A 148 -12.64 -7.97 -0.46
CA ASP A 148 -12.08 -7.20 0.64
C ASP A 148 -12.13 -7.97 1.98
N GLN A 149 -13.25 -8.62 2.29
CA GLN A 149 -13.38 -9.45 3.50
C GLN A 149 -12.40 -10.63 3.52
N GLN A 150 -12.16 -11.27 2.36
CA GLN A 150 -11.21 -12.37 2.26
C GLN A 150 -9.77 -11.89 2.38
N PHE A 151 -9.43 -10.74 1.81
CA PHE A 151 -8.12 -10.11 1.96
C PHE A 151 -7.86 -9.71 3.43
N GLU A 152 -8.81 -9.07 4.08
CA GLU A 152 -8.71 -8.72 5.50
C GLU A 152 -8.47 -9.96 6.38
N ARG A 153 -9.21 -11.04 6.12
CA ARG A 153 -9.02 -12.33 6.82
C ARG A 153 -7.62 -12.89 6.57
N TYR A 154 -7.17 -12.89 5.33
CA TYR A 154 -5.81 -13.34 4.98
C TYR A 154 -4.72 -12.58 5.77
N LEU A 155 -4.83 -11.25 5.87
CA LEU A 155 -3.88 -10.45 6.64
C LEU A 155 -3.97 -10.75 8.15
N LYS A 156 -5.15 -10.91 8.70
CA LYS A 156 -5.35 -11.26 10.10
C LYS A 156 -4.73 -12.63 10.43
N ASP A 157 -4.91 -13.61 9.57
CA ASP A 157 -4.33 -14.94 9.72
C ASP A 157 -2.80 -14.92 9.58
N ARG A 158 -2.29 -14.20 8.59
CA ARG A 158 -0.84 -14.01 8.37
C ARG A 158 -0.13 -13.42 9.58
N PHE A 159 -0.75 -12.44 10.23
CA PHE A 159 -0.15 -11.71 11.34
C PHE A 159 -0.71 -12.09 12.71
N LYS A 160 -1.46 -13.18 12.82
CA LYS A 160 -2.08 -13.66 14.06
C LYS A 160 -1.08 -13.75 15.22
N ALA A 161 0.11 -14.27 14.98
CA ALA A 161 1.14 -14.41 16.01
C ALA A 161 1.63 -13.08 16.61
N PHE A 162 1.37 -11.95 15.94
CA PHE A 162 1.71 -10.62 16.45
C PHE A 162 0.57 -9.95 17.20
N ARG A 163 -0.66 -10.39 17.00
CA ARG A 163 -1.84 -9.82 17.68
C ARG A 163 -1.81 -10.04 19.19
N ASP A 164 -1.28 -11.17 19.61
CA ASP A 164 -1.22 -11.57 21.03
C ASP A 164 0.03 -11.04 21.74
N LYS A 165 0.89 -10.30 21.04
CA LYS A 165 2.05 -9.64 21.65
C LYS A 165 1.61 -8.37 22.39
N GLU A 166 2.36 -8.08 23.44
CA GLU A 166 2.22 -6.83 24.19
C GLU A 166 2.28 -5.60 23.27
N ARG A 167 1.40 -4.66 23.49
CA ARG A 167 1.29 -3.41 22.72
C ARG A 167 2.01 -2.29 23.45
N PRO A 168 2.46 -1.22 22.74
CA PRO A 168 3.03 -0.04 23.41
C PRO A 168 2.13 0.52 24.51
N ALA A 169 0.81 0.45 24.37
CA ALA A 169 -0.15 0.87 25.37
C ALA A 169 -0.05 0.08 26.69
N ASP A 170 0.49 -1.15 26.66
CA ASP A 170 0.66 -1.98 27.84
C ASP A 170 1.88 -1.55 28.67
N TYR A 171 2.79 -0.76 28.10
CA TYR A 171 4.03 -0.31 28.73
C TYR A 171 3.97 1.13 29.26
N GLY A 172 2.94 1.88 28.91
CA GLY A 172 2.89 3.26 29.35
C GLY A 172 1.64 4.03 28.96
N ARG A 173 1.51 5.19 29.58
CA ARG A 173 0.40 6.10 29.30
C ARG A 173 0.63 6.82 27.96
N ASN A 174 -0.42 6.89 27.13
CA ASN A 174 -0.39 7.73 25.94
C ASN A 174 -0.32 9.22 26.36
N LEU A 175 0.75 9.89 25.95
CA LEU A 175 0.98 11.31 26.22
C LEU A 175 0.46 12.22 25.09
N ALA A 176 0.10 11.65 23.93
CA ALA A 176 -0.49 12.45 22.86
C ALA A 176 -1.83 13.05 23.30
N PRO A 177 -2.13 14.32 22.97
CA PRO A 177 -3.42 14.92 23.29
C PRO A 177 -4.54 14.10 22.66
N ALA A 178 -5.50 13.66 23.48
CA ALA A 178 -6.60 12.79 23.06
C ALA A 178 -7.59 13.45 22.09
N ALA A 179 -7.48 14.75 21.87
CA ALA A 179 -8.63 15.52 21.47
C ALA A 179 -8.79 15.78 19.97
N ASP A 180 -7.75 15.70 19.16
CA ASP A 180 -7.95 16.09 17.76
C ASP A 180 -7.14 15.19 16.80
N LYS A 181 -7.78 14.08 16.41
CA LYS A 181 -7.25 13.17 15.38
C LYS A 181 -6.98 13.87 14.04
N THR A 182 -7.42 15.10 13.89
CA THR A 182 -7.26 15.89 12.68
C THR A 182 -6.09 16.87 12.74
N ARG A 183 -5.53 17.13 13.93
CA ARG A 183 -4.53 18.18 14.14
C ARG A 183 -3.08 17.68 14.06
N TYR A 184 -2.81 16.42 14.46
CA TYR A 184 -1.46 15.86 14.46
C TYR A 184 -1.48 14.50 13.80
N SER A 185 -0.87 14.37 12.63
CA SER A 185 -0.85 13.12 11.87
C SER A 185 0.37 12.25 12.18
N GLN A 186 1.50 12.85 12.56
CA GLN A 186 2.75 12.13 12.80
C GLN A 186 3.67 12.90 13.75
N ALA A 187 4.38 12.18 14.65
CA ALA A 187 5.53 12.69 15.38
C ALA A 187 6.81 12.14 14.72
N TYR A 188 7.71 13.03 14.32
CA TYR A 188 8.93 12.65 13.59
C TYR A 188 10.15 12.52 14.50
N SER A 189 10.20 13.27 15.56
CA SER A 189 11.28 13.24 16.54
C SER A 189 10.69 13.48 17.91
N ILE A 190 11.15 12.72 18.90
CA ILE A 190 10.65 12.82 20.27
C ILE A 190 11.87 12.79 21.19
N GLU A 191 12.09 13.89 21.92
CA GLU A 191 13.21 14.05 22.85
C GLU A 191 12.71 14.45 24.24
N PRO A 192 13.04 13.69 25.29
CA PRO A 192 12.76 14.10 26.65
C PRO A 192 13.70 15.23 27.10
N SER A 193 13.20 16.12 27.97
CA SER A 193 14.04 17.07 28.67
C SER A 193 15.03 16.34 29.59
N PRO A 194 16.19 16.96 29.94
CA PRO A 194 17.13 16.37 30.89
C PRO A 194 16.53 16.05 32.27
N SER A 195 15.51 16.80 32.69
CA SER A 195 14.75 16.59 33.93
C SER A 195 13.66 15.50 33.79
N GLY A 196 13.32 15.11 32.57
CA GLY A 196 12.27 14.09 32.28
C GLY A 196 10.83 14.56 32.49
N ASP A 197 10.59 15.84 32.76
CA ASP A 197 9.26 16.43 33.00
C ASP A 197 8.60 17.01 31.74
N LEU A 198 9.40 17.24 30.68
CA LEU A 198 8.93 17.71 29.38
C LEU A 198 9.33 16.76 28.27
N ILE A 199 8.55 16.77 27.20
CA ILE A 199 8.86 16.08 25.95
C ILE A 199 8.70 17.08 24.81
N ALA A 200 9.76 17.25 24.03
CA ALA A 200 9.70 17.95 22.75
C ALA A 200 9.39 16.94 21.64
N ALA A 201 8.44 17.26 20.79
CA ALA A 201 8.12 16.44 19.63
C ALA A 201 7.97 17.33 18.40
N MET A 202 8.58 16.93 17.29
CA MET A 202 8.32 17.53 15.98
C MET A 202 7.14 16.81 15.35
N THR A 203 6.07 17.54 15.05
CA THR A 203 4.83 16.96 14.54
C THR A 203 4.48 17.54 13.17
N GLY A 204 3.91 16.72 12.30
CA GLY A 204 3.34 17.16 11.03
C GLY A 204 1.83 17.36 11.14
N ASN A 205 1.31 18.39 10.50
CA ASN A 205 -0.12 18.66 10.41
C ASN A 205 -0.56 18.62 8.94
N SER A 206 -1.64 17.88 8.65
CA SER A 206 -2.18 17.78 7.29
C SER A 206 -2.91 19.06 6.82
N ARG A 207 -3.26 19.95 7.72
CA ARG A 207 -3.97 21.20 7.40
C ARG A 207 -3.05 22.38 7.17
N ASP A 208 -1.96 22.46 7.91
CA ASP A 208 -1.01 23.56 7.79
C ASP A 208 0.26 22.98 7.16
N ARG A 209 0.55 23.40 5.93
CA ARG A 209 1.81 23.07 5.24
C ARG A 209 3.00 23.82 5.84
N GLU A 210 2.81 24.51 6.93
CA GLU A 210 3.84 25.21 7.70
C GLU A 210 4.31 24.30 8.83
N LEU A 211 5.61 24.16 8.93
CA LEU A 211 6.29 23.52 10.06
C LEU A 211 6.20 24.48 11.25
N ASP A 212 5.46 24.11 12.28
CA ASP A 212 5.53 24.76 13.58
C ASP A 212 6.75 24.27 14.37
#